data_e7341231b7685c9ddc586c27d5fc2ca1
#
_entry.id   e7341231b7685c9ddc586c27d5fc2ca1
#
_cell.length_a   1.000
_cell.length_b   1.000
_cell.length_c   1.000
_cell.angle_alpha   90.00
_cell.angle_beta   90.00
_cell.angle_gamma   90.00
#
_symmetry.space_group_name_H-M   'P 1'
#
loop_
_entity.id
_entity.type
_entity.pdbx_description
1 polymer ?
#
loop_
_entity_poly.entity_id
_entity_poly.type
_entity_poly.pdbx_seq_one_letter_code
_entity_poly.pdbx_strand_id
1 'polypeptide(L)'
;MIMEVQNRSDYARSVYIVDGMRTPWLKVRGGPGNFSASDLAVQAGRYLLARQKFSPSQLDEVVTGCVMLSPDEANISRIIALRLGCGKSVPAYTVQRNCASGLQALDSAALDIACGRYDLVLAGGTEAMSQAPLLLSPEMTAWLAQWNLTKSFFARLKLLSQFKLNYLNPVIALLRGLTDPVVGLSMGQTAEVIAHRFGITREEMDNFALQSHQRLASAQDAGIFKNEINPIYDKQNLYYSFDNGLRRDTRLEKLASLKPIFDKSFGLVTAGNSSQVTDGAAFLILASEKAIQKYKLPILARIVDVVWAGVAPSEMGLGPVHAVAALLKKQALAFKDIDFWEINEAFAGQVLACLAAWQDSGYCKKQLGLTDALGKLDQAKLNIDGGAVAIGHPIGASGARLILHLTHILKRKQARLGIATLCIGGGQGGALLLENVDKIKTGALSWK
;
A
#
# COMPACT_ATOMS: atom_id res chain seq x y z
N MET A 1 -40.82 7.42 -4.65
CA MET A 1 -40.05 8.65 -4.36
C MET A 1 -38.58 8.28 -4.44
N ILE A 2 -38.01 8.44 -5.62
CA ILE A 2 -36.58 8.14 -5.90
C ILE A 2 -35.82 9.30 -5.27
N MET A 3 -35.09 9.03 -4.17
CA MET A 3 -34.14 10.00 -3.63
C MET A 3 -33.07 10.26 -4.68
N GLU A 4 -33.01 11.47 -5.20
CA GLU A 4 -31.88 11.95 -5.96
C GLU A 4 -30.63 11.78 -5.10
N VAL A 5 -29.70 10.94 -5.57
CA VAL A 5 -28.39 10.80 -4.96
C VAL A 5 -27.66 12.12 -5.21
N GLN A 6 -27.66 12.99 -4.23
CA GLN A 6 -26.87 14.21 -4.29
C GLN A 6 -25.39 13.82 -4.37
N ASN A 7 -24.74 14.28 -5.42
CA ASN A 7 -23.31 14.16 -5.69
C ASN A 7 -22.52 14.89 -4.58
N ARG A 8 -22.25 14.20 -3.47
CA ARG A 8 -21.46 14.76 -2.35
C ARG A 8 -20.23 13.89 -2.18
N SER A 9 -19.06 14.46 -2.52
CA SER A 9 -17.85 14.04 -1.83
C SER A 9 -18.08 14.28 -0.33
N ASP A 10 -17.63 13.38 0.54
CA ASP A 10 -17.68 13.61 2.00
C ASP A 10 -16.79 14.79 2.40
N TYR A 11 -16.12 15.39 1.45
CA TYR A 11 -15.20 16.51 1.61
C TYR A 11 -15.94 17.84 1.44
N ALA A 12 -16.19 18.53 2.57
CA ALA A 12 -16.76 19.88 2.57
C ALA A 12 -15.83 20.91 1.93
N ARG A 13 -14.49 20.65 1.93
CA ARG A 13 -13.45 21.44 1.25
C ARG A 13 -12.67 20.54 0.31
N SER A 14 -12.17 21.12 -0.78
CA SER A 14 -11.25 20.42 -1.68
C SER A 14 -9.93 20.13 -1.02
N VAL A 15 -9.40 18.93 -1.27
CA VAL A 15 -8.12 18.46 -0.77
C VAL A 15 -7.19 18.19 -1.93
N TYR A 16 -6.00 18.77 -1.89
CA TYR A 16 -5.05 18.70 -2.97
C TYR A 16 -3.75 18.02 -2.56
N ILE A 17 -3.21 17.21 -3.44
CA ILE A 17 -1.83 16.73 -3.39
C ILE A 17 -0.97 17.80 -4.03
N VAL A 18 -0.02 18.34 -3.27
CA VAL A 18 0.86 19.42 -3.73
C VAL A 18 2.26 18.93 -4.04
N ASP A 19 2.70 17.86 -3.40
CA ASP A 19 3.98 17.21 -3.65
C ASP A 19 4.00 15.80 -3.05
N GLY A 20 4.98 14.99 -3.45
CA GLY A 20 5.20 13.66 -2.89
C GLY A 20 6.55 13.09 -3.26
N MET A 21 7.03 12.16 -2.44
CA MET A 21 8.32 11.51 -2.63
C MET A 21 8.32 10.13 -1.99
N ARG A 22 9.08 9.21 -2.55
CA ARG A 22 9.31 7.88 -1.98
C ARG A 22 10.78 7.49 -2.01
N THR A 23 11.16 6.54 -1.20
CA THR A 23 12.42 5.85 -1.35
C THR A 23 12.35 4.88 -2.55
N PRO A 24 13.48 4.45 -3.11
CA PRO A 24 13.50 3.20 -3.86
C PRO A 24 13.01 2.07 -2.94
N TRP A 25 12.36 1.07 -3.50
CA TRP A 25 11.95 -0.09 -2.74
C TRP A 25 13.01 -1.17 -2.81
N LEU A 26 13.40 -1.65 -1.62
CA LEU A 26 14.54 -2.52 -1.45
C LEU A 26 14.06 -3.94 -1.17
N LYS A 27 14.42 -4.86 -2.06
CA LYS A 27 14.08 -6.28 -1.91
C LYS A 27 14.81 -6.89 -0.73
N VAL A 28 14.05 -7.60 0.12
CA VAL A 28 14.60 -8.40 1.22
C VAL A 28 15.36 -9.61 0.68
N ARG A 29 16.60 -9.79 1.13
CA ARG A 29 17.52 -10.85 0.67
C ARG A 29 17.92 -11.81 1.80
N GLY A 30 16.96 -12.22 2.62
CA GLY A 30 17.16 -13.27 3.63
C GLY A 30 17.78 -12.84 4.96
N GLY A 31 17.98 -11.54 5.17
CA GLY A 31 18.47 -10.97 6.43
C GLY A 31 17.90 -9.59 6.69
N PRO A 32 18.13 -9.01 7.87
CA PRO A 32 17.72 -7.64 8.18
C PRO A 32 18.34 -6.65 7.17
N GLY A 33 17.51 -5.74 6.64
CA GLY A 33 17.96 -4.64 5.80
C GLY A 33 18.70 -3.57 6.61
N ASN A 34 19.32 -2.63 5.90
CA ASN A 34 20.16 -1.58 6.50
C ASN A 34 19.37 -0.39 7.08
N PHE A 35 18.04 -0.38 6.90
CA PHE A 35 17.17 0.72 7.31
C PHE A 35 16.06 0.24 8.23
N SER A 36 15.79 0.99 9.29
CA SER A 36 14.52 0.86 10.02
C SER A 36 13.37 1.52 9.23
N ALA A 37 12.13 1.25 9.62
CA ALA A 37 10.97 1.88 8.98
C ALA A 37 11.01 3.41 9.13
N SER A 38 11.44 3.94 10.29
CA SER A 38 11.60 5.38 10.47
C SER A 38 12.79 5.96 9.69
N ASP A 39 13.87 5.20 9.46
CA ASP A 39 14.98 5.66 8.62
C ASP A 39 14.52 5.90 7.17
N LEU A 40 13.80 4.94 6.59
CA LEU A 40 13.22 5.07 5.25
C LEU A 40 12.28 6.26 5.14
N ALA A 41 11.38 6.40 6.12
CA ALA A 41 10.45 7.51 6.19
C ALA A 41 11.14 8.87 6.27
N VAL A 42 12.18 8.98 7.11
CA VAL A 42 12.96 10.22 7.26
C VAL A 42 13.73 10.54 5.98
N GLN A 43 14.27 9.55 5.29
CA GLN A 43 14.94 9.78 3.99
C GLN A 43 13.97 10.36 2.95
N ALA A 44 12.79 9.77 2.78
CA ALA A 44 11.76 10.26 1.86
C ALA A 44 11.24 11.65 2.28
N GLY A 45 10.87 11.81 3.55
CA GLY A 45 10.27 13.04 4.07
C GLY A 45 11.25 14.22 4.10
N ARG A 46 12.52 13.98 4.42
CA ARG A 46 13.54 15.05 4.47
C ARG A 46 13.75 15.69 3.10
N TYR A 47 13.92 14.88 2.06
CA TYR A 47 14.07 15.40 0.71
C TYR A 47 12.81 16.12 0.23
N LEU A 48 11.63 15.54 0.51
CA LEU A 48 10.34 16.14 0.18
C LEU A 48 10.17 17.52 0.85
N LEU A 49 10.45 17.63 2.15
CA LEU A 49 10.28 18.88 2.90
C LEU A 49 11.35 19.93 2.58
N ALA A 50 12.59 19.52 2.27
CA ALA A 50 13.68 20.44 1.95
C ALA A 50 13.43 21.30 0.71
N ARG A 51 12.57 20.83 -0.20
CA ARG A 51 12.22 21.58 -1.43
C ARG A 51 10.95 22.43 -1.30
N GLN A 52 10.33 22.45 -0.12
CA GLN A 52 9.11 23.23 0.11
C GLN A 52 9.40 24.69 0.43
N LYS A 53 8.39 25.55 0.20
CA LYS A 53 8.44 26.99 0.53
C LYS A 53 7.98 27.28 1.98
N PHE A 54 7.78 26.26 2.78
CA PHE A 54 7.42 26.35 4.19
C PHE A 54 8.39 25.52 5.04
N SER A 55 8.52 25.87 6.32
CA SER A 55 9.31 25.08 7.27
C SER A 55 8.53 23.81 7.69
N PRO A 56 9.21 22.70 7.97
CA PRO A 56 8.56 21.51 8.52
C PRO A 56 7.71 21.77 9.77
N SER A 57 8.06 22.75 10.57
CA SER A 57 7.31 23.18 11.77
C SER A 57 5.97 23.88 11.46
N GLN A 58 5.69 24.17 10.20
CA GLN A 58 4.43 24.78 9.73
C GLN A 58 3.43 23.73 9.24
N LEU A 59 3.78 22.44 9.27
CA LEU A 59 2.82 21.37 9.13
C LEU A 59 1.85 21.37 10.31
N ASP A 60 0.59 21.13 10.04
CA ASP A 60 -0.43 21.00 11.09
C ASP A 60 -0.39 19.62 11.74
N GLU A 61 -0.04 18.57 10.97
CA GLU A 61 0.02 17.20 11.44
C GLU A 61 0.90 16.31 10.55
N VAL A 62 1.36 15.17 11.12
CA VAL A 62 2.01 14.07 10.37
C VAL A 62 1.27 12.77 10.64
N VAL A 63 0.79 12.11 9.57
CA VAL A 63 0.09 10.82 9.65
C VAL A 63 0.86 9.74 8.89
N THR A 64 1.25 8.67 9.55
CA THR A 64 2.04 7.61 8.92
C THR A 64 1.39 6.24 9.06
N GLY A 65 1.20 5.56 7.93
CA GLY A 65 0.84 4.14 7.90
C GLY A 65 2.07 3.26 8.13
N CYS A 66 1.96 2.31 9.06
CA CYS A 66 2.97 1.27 9.29
C CYS A 66 2.30 0.04 9.91
N VAL A 67 2.68 -1.15 9.48
CA VAL A 67 2.06 -2.40 9.94
C VAL A 67 2.94 -3.14 10.92
N MET A 68 4.22 -3.30 10.60
CA MET A 68 5.18 -4.03 11.43
C MET A 68 6.00 -3.07 12.26
N LEU A 69 5.36 -2.50 13.28
CA LEU A 69 6.02 -1.58 14.21
C LEU A 69 7.08 -2.33 15.03
N SER A 70 8.29 -1.78 15.07
CA SER A 70 9.29 -2.16 16.07
C SER A 70 8.83 -1.70 17.46
N PRO A 71 9.16 -2.44 18.53
CA PRO A 71 8.95 -1.97 19.90
C PRO A 71 9.58 -0.60 20.19
N ASP A 72 10.70 -0.28 19.52
CA ASP A 72 11.39 1.01 19.65
C ASP A 72 10.69 2.15 18.88
N GLU A 73 9.72 1.83 18.02
CA GLU A 73 9.04 2.77 17.15
C GLU A 73 7.50 2.71 17.31
N ALA A 74 6.99 2.57 18.53
CA ALA A 74 5.58 2.31 18.83
C ALA A 74 4.62 3.36 18.23
N ASN A 75 4.94 4.67 18.29
CA ASN A 75 4.31 5.70 17.47
C ASN A 75 5.33 6.24 16.48
N ILE A 76 5.58 5.47 15.44
CA ILE A 76 6.59 5.78 14.43
C ILE A 76 6.37 7.15 13.79
N SER A 77 5.11 7.58 13.61
CA SER A 77 4.80 8.88 13.03
C SER A 77 5.38 10.03 13.86
N ARG A 78 5.30 9.94 15.20
CA ARG A 78 5.87 10.95 16.07
C ARG A 78 7.39 10.99 15.99
N ILE A 79 8.03 9.84 15.92
CA ILE A 79 9.48 9.73 15.73
C ILE A 79 9.90 10.38 14.40
N ILE A 80 9.18 10.06 13.33
CA ILE A 80 9.40 10.64 11.99
C ILE A 80 9.25 12.17 12.03
N ALA A 81 8.16 12.69 12.59
CA ALA A 81 7.90 14.13 12.67
C ALA A 81 9.03 14.87 13.39
N LEU A 82 9.51 14.35 14.52
CA LEU A 82 10.62 14.94 15.28
C LEU A 82 11.93 14.89 14.50
N ARG A 83 12.24 13.77 13.86
CA ARG A 83 13.46 13.58 13.04
C ARG A 83 13.45 14.42 11.76
N LEU A 84 12.28 14.78 11.24
CA LEU A 84 12.10 15.68 10.09
C LEU A 84 12.19 17.17 10.48
N GLY A 85 12.30 17.50 11.76
CA GLY A 85 12.37 18.87 12.23
C GLY A 85 11.02 19.59 12.31
N CYS A 86 9.90 18.85 12.38
CA CYS A 86 8.57 19.45 12.55
C CYS A 86 8.39 20.12 13.91
N GLY A 87 9.31 19.88 14.85
CA GLY A 87 9.27 20.44 16.20
C GLY A 87 8.29 19.71 17.14
N LYS A 88 8.24 20.18 18.38
CA LYS A 88 7.44 19.54 19.42
C LYS A 88 5.95 19.84 19.35
N SER A 89 5.55 20.88 18.65
CA SER A 89 4.16 21.37 18.55
C SER A 89 3.33 20.63 17.50
N VAL A 90 3.96 20.07 16.45
CA VAL A 90 3.24 19.35 15.39
C VAL A 90 2.83 17.97 15.93
N PRO A 91 1.52 17.66 16.06
CA PRO A 91 1.05 16.36 16.45
C PRO A 91 1.36 15.30 15.36
N ALA A 92 1.46 14.04 15.77
CA ALA A 92 1.66 12.97 14.83
C ALA A 92 1.11 11.65 15.38
N TYR A 93 0.49 10.84 14.55
CA TYR A 93 -0.01 9.53 14.93
C TYR A 93 0.15 8.50 13.81
N THR A 94 0.16 7.24 14.20
CA THR A 94 0.33 6.10 13.32
C THR A 94 -1.01 5.43 13.07
N VAL A 95 -1.29 5.08 11.82
CA VAL A 95 -2.48 4.32 11.43
C VAL A 95 -2.09 2.94 10.90
N GLN A 96 -2.98 1.97 11.11
CA GLN A 96 -2.80 0.63 10.60
C GLN A 96 -4.11 0.11 9.98
N ARG A 97 -4.05 -0.25 8.71
CA ARG A 97 -5.07 -0.96 7.95
C ARG A 97 -4.39 -1.97 7.03
N ASN A 98 -3.50 -2.79 7.58
CA ASN A 98 -2.70 -3.77 6.82
C ASN A 98 -2.12 -3.14 5.53
N CYS A 99 -2.29 -3.78 4.38
CA CYS A 99 -1.76 -3.32 3.08
C CYS A 99 -2.19 -1.90 2.67
N ALA A 100 -3.26 -1.38 3.25
CA ALA A 100 -3.78 -0.04 2.96
C ALA A 100 -3.40 1.03 3.98
N SER A 101 -2.46 0.77 4.90
CA SER A 101 -2.10 1.73 5.96
C SER A 101 -1.65 3.08 5.39
N GLY A 102 -0.87 3.10 4.31
CA GLY A 102 -0.47 4.33 3.64
C GLY A 102 -1.65 5.06 2.97
N LEU A 103 -2.62 4.33 2.39
CA LEU A 103 -3.85 4.94 1.87
C LEU A 103 -4.72 5.48 3.01
N GLN A 104 -4.82 4.75 4.13
CA GLN A 104 -5.56 5.22 5.32
C GLN A 104 -4.95 6.51 5.88
N ALA A 105 -3.62 6.62 5.90
CA ALA A 105 -2.96 7.86 6.33
C ALA A 105 -3.36 9.05 5.45
N LEU A 106 -3.43 8.85 4.14
CA LEU A 106 -3.90 9.89 3.20
C LEU A 106 -5.38 10.20 3.38
N ASP A 107 -6.24 9.20 3.57
CA ASP A 107 -7.67 9.38 3.83
C ASP A 107 -7.91 10.16 5.13
N SER A 108 -7.24 9.77 6.22
CA SER A 108 -7.35 10.47 7.50
C SER A 108 -6.94 11.94 7.39
N ALA A 109 -5.79 12.21 6.76
CA ALA A 109 -5.30 13.57 6.51
C ALA A 109 -6.25 14.37 5.60
N ALA A 110 -6.80 13.73 4.56
CA ALA A 110 -7.76 14.36 3.66
C ALA A 110 -9.07 14.74 4.39
N LEU A 111 -9.57 13.87 5.27
CA LEU A 111 -10.75 14.15 6.09
C LEU A 111 -10.50 15.31 7.06
N ASP A 112 -9.34 15.36 7.71
CA ASP A 112 -8.99 16.47 8.62
C ASP A 112 -8.89 17.81 7.88
N ILE A 113 -8.36 17.82 6.65
CA ILE A 113 -8.36 19.02 5.80
C ILE A 113 -9.78 19.36 5.35
N ALA A 114 -10.55 18.39 4.90
CA ALA A 114 -11.90 18.57 4.36
C ALA A 114 -12.87 19.12 5.40
N CYS A 115 -12.78 18.68 6.66
CA CYS A 115 -13.60 19.21 7.76
C CYS A 115 -13.05 20.53 8.34
N GLY A 116 -11.91 21.03 7.85
CA GLY A 116 -11.33 22.32 8.23
C GLY A 116 -10.55 22.32 9.53
N ARG A 117 -10.18 21.16 10.05
CA ARG A 117 -9.30 21.04 11.22
C ARG A 117 -7.88 21.49 10.91
N TYR A 118 -7.37 21.10 9.75
CA TYR A 118 -6.01 21.36 9.28
C TYR A 118 -6.01 21.92 7.85
N ASP A 119 -4.91 22.56 7.49
CA ASP A 119 -4.70 23.13 6.16
C ASP A 119 -3.50 22.49 5.42
N LEU A 120 -2.52 21.90 6.15
CA LEU A 120 -1.28 21.37 5.57
C LEU A 120 -0.78 20.15 6.36
N VAL A 121 -0.86 18.96 5.75
CA VAL A 121 -0.55 17.69 6.40
C VAL A 121 0.47 16.90 5.60
N LEU A 122 1.46 16.32 6.27
CA LEU A 122 2.34 15.29 5.71
C LEU A 122 1.74 13.92 6.01
N ALA A 123 1.36 13.18 4.97
CA ALA A 123 0.75 11.87 5.12
C ALA A 123 1.40 10.84 4.19
N GLY A 124 1.48 9.59 4.63
CA GLY A 124 2.06 8.53 3.82
C GLY A 124 2.22 7.23 4.58
N GLY A 125 3.22 6.45 4.20
CA GLY A 125 3.47 5.19 4.87
C GLY A 125 4.91 4.72 4.71
N THR A 126 5.29 3.84 5.61
CA THR A 126 6.62 3.21 5.64
C THR A 126 6.51 1.78 6.10
N GLU A 127 7.42 0.95 5.64
CA GLU A 127 7.56 -0.43 6.10
C GLU A 127 8.98 -0.92 5.93
N ALA A 128 9.52 -1.59 6.95
CA ALA A 128 10.78 -2.34 6.87
C ALA A 128 10.49 -3.82 7.13
N MET A 129 9.97 -4.53 6.12
CA MET A 129 9.62 -5.94 6.26
C MET A 129 10.83 -6.83 6.56
N SER A 130 12.03 -6.38 6.16
CA SER A 130 13.31 -7.04 6.48
C SER A 130 13.65 -6.99 7.98
N GLN A 131 13.07 -6.03 8.71
CA GLN A 131 13.27 -5.83 10.15
C GLN A 131 12.14 -6.47 10.98
N ALA A 132 11.26 -7.26 10.35
CA ALA A 132 10.20 -7.97 11.06
C ALA A 132 10.80 -8.83 12.20
N PRO A 133 10.29 -8.70 13.44
CA PRO A 133 10.91 -9.36 14.58
C PRO A 133 10.76 -10.88 14.55
N LEU A 134 11.73 -11.55 15.14
CA LEU A 134 11.59 -12.93 15.56
C LEU A 134 11.11 -12.93 17.00
N LEU A 135 9.98 -13.59 17.26
CA LEU A 135 9.37 -13.66 18.58
C LEU A 135 9.68 -15.02 19.22
N LEU A 136 9.73 -15.04 20.54
CA LEU A 136 9.76 -16.29 21.28
C LEU A 136 8.41 -17.02 21.15
N SER A 137 8.44 -18.35 21.17
CA SER A 137 7.22 -19.13 21.24
C SER A 137 6.48 -18.86 22.56
N PRO A 138 5.13 -19.01 22.63
CA PRO A 138 4.37 -18.89 23.87
C PRO A 138 4.91 -19.82 24.97
N GLU A 139 5.35 -21.03 24.60
CA GLU A 139 5.91 -22.02 25.51
C GLU A 139 7.24 -21.54 26.09
N MET A 140 8.12 -20.95 25.26
CA MET A 140 9.38 -20.37 25.72
C MET A 140 9.13 -19.17 26.66
N THR A 141 8.19 -18.33 26.30
CA THR A 141 7.79 -17.18 27.14
C THR A 141 7.28 -17.63 28.51
N ALA A 142 6.40 -18.63 28.53
CA ALA A 142 5.89 -19.21 29.78
C ALA A 142 7.01 -19.86 30.62
N TRP A 143 7.93 -20.60 29.97
CA TRP A 143 9.07 -21.21 30.64
C TRP A 143 9.99 -20.15 31.25
N LEU A 144 10.32 -19.09 30.52
CA LEU A 144 11.13 -17.98 31.06
C LEU A 144 10.44 -17.25 32.22
N ALA A 145 9.13 -17.05 32.16
CA ALA A 145 8.37 -16.47 33.27
C ALA A 145 8.45 -17.34 34.53
N GLN A 146 8.28 -18.66 34.38
CA GLN A 146 8.44 -19.61 35.49
C GLN A 146 9.87 -19.60 36.03
N TRP A 147 10.88 -19.56 35.15
CA TRP A 147 12.28 -19.46 35.55
C TRP A 147 12.55 -18.24 36.40
N ASN A 148 12.06 -17.09 36.01
CA ASN A 148 12.23 -15.82 36.75
C ASN A 148 11.53 -15.84 38.12
N LEU A 149 10.39 -16.49 38.22
CA LEU A 149 9.65 -16.62 39.49
C LEU A 149 10.26 -17.67 40.44
N THR A 150 11.03 -18.63 39.92
CA THR A 150 11.59 -19.74 40.68
C THR A 150 12.84 -19.32 41.41
N LYS A 151 12.80 -19.27 42.76
CA LYS A 151 13.94 -18.87 43.60
C LYS A 151 14.80 -20.06 44.08
N SER A 152 14.20 -21.24 44.23
CA SER A 152 14.88 -22.43 44.76
C SER A 152 15.78 -23.09 43.69
N PHE A 153 17.01 -23.44 44.08
CA PHE A 153 17.96 -24.12 43.21
C PHE A 153 17.41 -25.45 42.65
N PHE A 154 16.86 -26.30 43.53
CA PHE A 154 16.29 -27.58 43.10
C PHE A 154 15.09 -27.43 42.19
N ALA A 155 14.26 -26.42 42.44
CA ALA A 155 13.12 -26.13 41.55
C ALA A 155 13.60 -25.63 40.16
N ARG A 156 14.68 -24.86 40.08
CA ARG A 156 15.31 -24.48 38.78
C ARG A 156 15.88 -25.68 38.05
N LEU A 157 16.56 -26.60 38.76
CA LEU A 157 17.04 -27.84 38.15
C LEU A 157 15.89 -28.68 37.58
N LYS A 158 14.78 -28.80 38.31
CA LYS A 158 13.57 -29.45 37.81
C LYS A 158 13.00 -28.75 36.56
N LEU A 159 12.97 -27.41 36.54
CA LEU A 159 12.49 -26.64 35.39
C LEU A 159 13.41 -26.81 34.18
N LEU A 160 14.73 -26.88 34.37
CA LEU A 160 15.70 -27.20 33.32
C LEU A 160 15.46 -28.58 32.72
N SER A 161 15.16 -29.59 33.51
CA SER A 161 14.89 -30.95 33.01
C SER A 161 13.57 -31.03 32.19
N GLN A 162 12.69 -30.04 32.34
CA GLN A 162 11.44 -29.94 31.58
C GLN A 162 11.58 -29.09 30.29
N PHE A 163 12.76 -28.48 30.08
CA PHE A 163 13.02 -27.69 28.89
C PHE A 163 12.99 -28.56 27.61
N LYS A 164 12.25 -28.12 26.63
CA LYS A 164 12.14 -28.80 25.34
C LYS A 164 12.81 -27.96 24.26
N LEU A 165 13.61 -28.58 23.40
CA LEU A 165 14.32 -27.91 22.32
C LEU A 165 13.41 -27.17 21.36
N ASN A 166 12.18 -27.63 21.16
CA ASN A 166 11.19 -26.94 20.31
C ASN A 166 10.77 -25.57 20.85
N TYR A 167 11.00 -25.26 22.16
CA TYR A 167 10.78 -23.91 22.70
C TYR A 167 11.68 -22.87 22.04
N LEU A 168 12.85 -23.29 21.53
CA LEU A 168 13.78 -22.43 20.81
C LEU A 168 13.33 -22.07 19.39
N ASN A 169 12.31 -22.71 18.85
CA ASN A 169 11.80 -22.38 17.54
C ASN A 169 11.19 -20.97 17.56
N PRO A 170 11.78 -20.01 16.81
CA PRO A 170 11.26 -18.65 16.79
C PRO A 170 9.93 -18.57 16.02
N VAL A 171 9.06 -17.66 16.43
CA VAL A 171 7.89 -17.27 15.66
C VAL A 171 8.30 -16.14 14.72
N ILE A 172 8.25 -16.38 13.43
CA ILE A 172 8.55 -15.38 12.40
C ILE A 172 7.34 -14.44 12.29
N ALA A 173 7.45 -13.23 12.85
CA ALA A 173 6.33 -12.28 12.91
C ALA A 173 5.79 -11.94 11.52
N LEU A 174 6.65 -11.83 10.51
CA LEU A 174 6.24 -11.58 9.12
C LEU A 174 5.29 -12.67 8.62
N LEU A 175 5.64 -13.94 8.76
CA LEU A 175 4.80 -15.05 8.28
C LEU A 175 3.48 -15.12 9.07
N ARG A 176 3.54 -14.85 10.37
CA ARG A 176 2.34 -14.83 11.22
C ARG A 176 1.41 -13.68 10.84
N GLY A 177 1.95 -12.50 10.54
CA GLY A 177 1.17 -11.33 10.09
C GLY A 177 0.59 -11.49 8.68
N LEU A 178 1.18 -12.35 7.85
CA LEU A 178 0.68 -12.71 6.52
C LEU A 178 -0.28 -13.92 6.53
N THR A 179 -0.72 -14.37 7.70
CA THR A 179 -1.73 -15.42 7.88
C THR A 179 -2.94 -14.82 8.59
N ASP A 180 -4.11 -14.96 7.98
CA ASP A 180 -5.36 -14.46 8.54
C ASP A 180 -5.75 -15.30 9.77
N PRO A 181 -5.93 -14.69 10.96
CA PRO A 181 -6.22 -15.43 12.19
C PRO A 181 -7.66 -15.95 12.27
N VAL A 182 -8.58 -15.42 11.44
CA VAL A 182 -10.01 -15.80 11.47
C VAL A 182 -10.24 -17.05 10.63
N VAL A 183 -9.66 -17.10 9.43
CA VAL A 183 -9.85 -18.23 8.50
C VAL A 183 -8.64 -19.17 8.45
N GLY A 184 -7.53 -18.84 9.09
CA GLY A 184 -6.32 -19.66 9.13
C GLY A 184 -5.56 -19.77 7.80
N LEU A 185 -5.91 -18.95 6.80
CA LEU A 185 -5.28 -18.96 5.49
C LEU A 185 -4.19 -17.91 5.40
N SER A 186 -3.06 -18.26 4.81
CA SER A 186 -2.07 -17.26 4.40
C SER A 186 -2.61 -16.40 3.26
N MET A 187 -2.06 -15.19 3.09
CA MET A 187 -2.49 -14.28 2.01
C MET A 187 -2.36 -14.91 0.62
N GLY A 188 -1.35 -15.74 0.39
CA GLY A 188 -1.21 -16.47 -0.87
C GLY A 188 -2.26 -17.55 -1.04
N GLN A 189 -2.68 -18.24 0.03
CA GLN A 189 -3.80 -19.20 -0.05
C GLN A 189 -5.13 -18.51 -0.36
N THR A 190 -5.38 -17.30 0.17
CA THR A 190 -6.57 -16.52 -0.23
C THR A 190 -6.52 -16.14 -1.71
N ALA A 191 -5.32 -15.88 -2.26
CA ALA A 191 -5.16 -15.64 -3.70
C ALA A 191 -5.45 -16.91 -4.53
N GLU A 192 -5.04 -18.10 -4.07
CA GLU A 192 -5.42 -19.37 -4.69
C GLU A 192 -6.95 -19.56 -4.74
N VAL A 193 -7.63 -19.30 -3.61
CA VAL A 193 -9.10 -19.43 -3.51
C VAL A 193 -9.81 -18.62 -4.61
N ILE A 194 -9.47 -17.36 -4.76
CA ILE A 194 -10.13 -16.49 -5.75
C ILE A 194 -9.69 -16.80 -7.19
N ALA A 195 -8.44 -17.22 -7.39
CA ALA A 195 -7.96 -17.65 -8.69
C ALA A 195 -8.73 -18.87 -9.20
N HIS A 196 -8.90 -19.87 -8.36
CA HIS A 196 -9.73 -21.06 -8.68
C HIS A 196 -11.19 -20.69 -8.92
N ARG A 197 -11.76 -19.79 -8.09
CA ARG A 197 -13.14 -19.34 -8.24
C ARG A 197 -13.43 -18.72 -9.60
N PHE A 198 -12.49 -17.93 -10.13
CA PHE A 198 -12.63 -17.25 -11.42
C PHE A 198 -11.95 -17.97 -12.58
N GLY A 199 -11.46 -19.19 -12.38
CA GLY A 199 -10.82 -20.00 -13.41
C GLY A 199 -9.53 -19.39 -13.98
N ILE A 200 -8.82 -18.59 -13.17
CA ILE A 200 -7.56 -17.97 -13.58
C ILE A 200 -6.46 -19.03 -13.65
N THR A 201 -5.84 -19.15 -14.79
CA THR A 201 -4.80 -20.15 -15.04
C THR A 201 -3.42 -19.68 -14.57
N ARG A 202 -2.52 -20.63 -14.38
CA ARG A 202 -1.10 -20.35 -14.08
C ARG A 202 -0.43 -19.53 -15.19
N GLU A 203 -0.73 -19.84 -16.44
CA GLU A 203 -0.18 -19.13 -17.60
C GLU A 203 -0.60 -17.67 -17.63
N GLU A 204 -1.87 -17.37 -17.35
CA GLU A 204 -2.36 -15.99 -17.24
C GLU A 204 -1.64 -15.22 -16.14
N MET A 205 -1.43 -15.84 -14.97
CA MET A 205 -0.70 -15.22 -13.87
C MET A 205 0.77 -14.93 -14.23
N ASP A 206 1.43 -15.87 -14.88
CA ASP A 206 2.83 -15.73 -15.27
C ASP A 206 2.99 -14.69 -16.39
N ASN A 207 2.05 -14.61 -17.34
CA ASN A 207 1.98 -13.56 -18.37
C ASN A 207 1.80 -12.17 -17.74
N PHE A 208 0.90 -12.05 -16.75
CA PHE A 208 0.70 -10.80 -16.03
C PHE A 208 1.98 -10.37 -15.29
N ALA A 209 2.63 -11.31 -14.62
CA ALA A 209 3.90 -11.06 -13.92
C ALA A 209 5.01 -10.62 -14.87
N LEU A 210 5.13 -11.27 -16.04
CA LEU A 210 6.08 -10.88 -17.08
C LEU A 210 5.83 -9.44 -17.54
N GLN A 211 4.56 -9.08 -17.82
CA GLN A 211 4.20 -7.72 -18.22
C GLN A 211 4.56 -6.69 -17.14
N SER A 212 4.30 -6.99 -15.85
CA SER A 212 4.67 -6.10 -14.75
C SER A 212 6.18 -5.81 -14.75
N HIS A 213 7.02 -6.85 -14.91
CA HIS A 213 8.48 -6.68 -15.01
C HIS A 213 8.92 -5.90 -16.26
N GLN A 214 8.32 -6.18 -17.42
CA GLN A 214 8.65 -5.48 -18.67
C GLN A 214 8.29 -4.00 -18.62
N ARG A 215 7.11 -3.66 -18.08
CA ARG A 215 6.66 -2.28 -17.88
C ARG A 215 7.58 -1.53 -16.91
N LEU A 216 7.95 -2.16 -15.79
CA LEU A 216 8.89 -1.56 -14.84
C LEU A 216 10.26 -1.33 -15.47
N ALA A 217 10.79 -2.28 -16.24
CA ALA A 217 12.05 -2.13 -16.95
C ALA A 217 12.02 -0.93 -17.90
N SER A 218 10.99 -0.85 -18.74
CA SER A 218 10.81 0.25 -19.69
C SER A 218 10.67 1.61 -18.99
N ALA A 219 9.91 1.66 -17.88
CA ALA A 219 9.72 2.88 -17.11
C ALA A 219 11.03 3.35 -16.40
N GLN A 220 11.82 2.41 -15.86
CA GLN A 220 13.13 2.73 -15.28
C GLN A 220 14.10 3.25 -16.35
N ASP A 221 14.16 2.61 -17.50
CA ASP A 221 15.04 3.01 -18.61
C ASP A 221 14.65 4.38 -19.19
N ALA A 222 13.36 4.67 -19.23
CA ALA A 222 12.82 5.99 -19.61
C ALA A 222 12.94 7.05 -18.52
N GLY A 223 13.42 6.70 -17.32
CA GLY A 223 13.58 7.64 -16.20
C GLY A 223 12.26 8.18 -15.65
N ILE A 224 11.17 7.44 -15.78
CA ILE A 224 9.82 7.85 -15.35
C ILE A 224 9.77 8.19 -13.86
N PHE A 225 10.52 7.47 -13.03
CA PHE A 225 10.47 7.60 -11.57
C PHE A 225 11.35 8.71 -11.00
N LYS A 226 12.06 9.51 -11.82
CA LYS A 226 12.98 10.56 -11.34
C LYS A 226 12.31 11.60 -10.44
N ASN A 227 11.02 11.86 -10.66
CA ASN A 227 10.28 12.87 -9.90
C ASN A 227 9.61 12.31 -8.64
N GLU A 228 9.64 10.99 -8.43
CA GLU A 228 9.01 10.36 -7.28
C GLU A 228 9.99 9.60 -6.38
N ILE A 229 11.12 9.10 -6.92
CA ILE A 229 12.15 8.40 -6.14
C ILE A 229 13.24 9.36 -5.70
N ASN A 230 13.40 9.49 -4.38
CA ASN A 230 14.59 10.07 -3.78
C ASN A 230 15.64 8.98 -3.55
N PRO A 231 16.84 9.10 -4.13
CA PRO A 231 17.94 8.23 -3.77
C PRO A 231 18.29 8.30 -2.28
N ILE A 232 18.68 7.17 -1.71
CA ILE A 232 19.02 7.05 -0.30
C ILE A 232 20.39 6.41 -0.10
N TYR A 233 20.99 6.68 1.06
CA TYR A 233 22.26 6.10 1.49
C TYR A 233 22.08 5.38 2.81
N ASP A 234 22.67 4.19 2.93
CA ASP A 234 22.73 3.49 4.20
C ASP A 234 23.90 3.96 5.08
N LYS A 235 24.03 3.35 6.26
CA LYS A 235 25.09 3.67 7.22
C LYS A 235 26.50 3.31 6.72
N GLN A 236 26.60 2.46 5.68
CA GLN A 236 27.82 2.06 5.00
C GLN A 236 28.10 2.91 3.75
N ASN A 237 27.32 3.97 3.51
CA ASN A 237 27.34 4.83 2.32
C ASN A 237 27.04 4.10 1.00
N LEU A 238 26.34 2.97 1.05
CA LEU A 238 25.83 2.33 -0.17
C LEU A 238 24.66 3.14 -0.72
N TYR A 239 24.67 3.34 -2.02
CA TYR A 239 23.73 4.18 -2.75
C TYR A 239 22.62 3.36 -3.39
N TYR A 240 21.38 3.77 -3.15
CA TYR A 240 20.19 3.15 -3.71
C TYR A 240 19.35 4.22 -4.42
N SER A 241 19.13 4.08 -5.73
CA SER A 241 18.45 5.09 -6.57
C SER A 241 17.28 4.56 -7.40
N PHE A 242 17.03 3.25 -7.35
CA PHE A 242 15.94 2.60 -8.09
C PHE A 242 15.40 1.39 -7.34
N ASP A 243 14.18 1.00 -7.67
CA ASP A 243 13.55 -0.20 -7.14
C ASP A 243 14.33 -1.44 -7.58
N ASN A 244 14.91 -2.16 -6.63
CA ASN A 244 15.82 -3.26 -6.92
C ASN A 244 15.16 -4.64 -6.97
N GLY A 245 13.82 -4.68 -6.96
CA GLY A 245 13.02 -5.89 -7.14
C GLY A 245 12.94 -6.36 -8.59
N LEU A 246 13.19 -5.47 -9.56
CA LEU A 246 13.12 -5.76 -10.98
C LEU A 246 14.03 -6.94 -11.38
N ARG A 247 13.45 -7.89 -12.11
CA ARG A 247 14.18 -9.01 -12.74
C ARG A 247 14.11 -8.83 -14.24
N ARG A 248 15.13 -8.20 -14.82
CA ARG A 248 15.20 -7.88 -16.26
C ARG A 248 15.25 -9.12 -17.15
N ASP A 249 15.70 -10.25 -16.63
CA ASP A 249 15.82 -11.53 -17.32
C ASP A 249 14.58 -12.42 -17.15
N THR A 250 13.47 -11.86 -16.68
CA THR A 250 12.18 -12.57 -16.55
C THR A 250 11.66 -12.97 -17.92
N ARG A 251 11.25 -14.24 -18.05
CA ARG A 251 10.64 -14.83 -19.24
C ARG A 251 9.68 -15.95 -18.84
N LEU A 252 8.74 -16.29 -19.69
CA LEU A 252 7.67 -17.26 -19.36
C LEU A 252 8.22 -18.62 -18.95
N GLU A 253 9.26 -19.12 -19.63
CA GLU A 253 9.86 -20.41 -19.32
C GLU A 253 10.44 -20.46 -17.91
N LYS A 254 11.05 -19.34 -17.45
CA LYS A 254 11.56 -19.22 -16.08
C LYS A 254 10.42 -19.17 -15.07
N LEU A 255 9.35 -18.43 -15.36
CA LEU A 255 8.17 -18.36 -14.48
C LEU A 255 7.47 -19.72 -14.40
N ALA A 256 7.24 -20.38 -15.52
CA ALA A 256 6.60 -21.69 -15.60
C ALA A 256 7.36 -22.76 -14.80
N SER A 257 8.70 -22.67 -14.72
CA SER A 257 9.51 -23.62 -13.95
C SER A 257 9.42 -23.47 -12.42
N LEU A 258 8.84 -22.36 -11.91
CA LEU A 258 8.70 -22.12 -10.47
C LEU A 258 7.61 -23.01 -9.86
N LYS A 259 7.90 -23.55 -8.70
CA LYS A 259 6.95 -24.38 -7.94
C LYS A 259 5.95 -23.48 -7.18
N PRO A 260 4.68 -23.94 -7.05
CA PRO A 260 3.72 -23.29 -6.15
C PRO A 260 4.25 -23.23 -4.71
N ILE A 261 3.93 -22.14 -4.01
CA ILE A 261 4.45 -21.90 -2.66
C ILE A 261 3.39 -22.18 -1.59
N PHE A 262 2.14 -21.81 -1.85
CA PHE A 262 1.09 -21.78 -0.84
C PHE A 262 0.22 -23.03 -0.84
N ASP A 263 0.02 -23.66 -1.98
CA ASP A 263 -0.53 -24.99 -2.14
C ASP A 263 0.42 -25.83 -3.02
N LYS A 264 1.12 -26.78 -2.40
CA LYS A 264 2.15 -27.56 -3.08
C LYS A 264 1.58 -28.56 -4.09
N SER A 265 0.32 -28.94 -3.96
CA SER A 265 -0.30 -30.00 -4.76
C SER A 265 -1.07 -29.46 -5.96
N PHE A 266 -1.83 -28.40 -5.77
CA PHE A 266 -2.75 -27.85 -6.76
C PHE A 266 -2.60 -26.35 -6.98
N GLY A 267 -1.65 -25.70 -6.30
CA GLY A 267 -1.49 -24.27 -6.34
C GLY A 267 -0.98 -23.72 -7.66
N LEU A 268 -1.32 -22.48 -7.93
CA LEU A 268 -0.96 -21.71 -9.10
C LEU A 268 -0.06 -20.52 -8.73
N VAL A 269 -0.08 -20.12 -7.45
CA VAL A 269 0.66 -18.95 -6.95
C VAL A 269 2.10 -19.34 -6.61
N THR A 270 3.04 -18.61 -7.21
CA THR A 270 4.49 -18.82 -7.08
C THR A 270 5.20 -17.56 -6.62
N ALA A 271 6.49 -17.66 -6.30
CA ALA A 271 7.34 -16.49 -6.05
C ALA A 271 7.51 -15.58 -7.28
N GLY A 272 7.16 -16.06 -8.48
CA GLY A 272 7.28 -15.30 -9.72
C GLY A 272 6.06 -14.45 -10.02
N ASN A 273 4.86 -14.89 -9.60
CA ASN A 273 3.61 -14.22 -9.83
C ASN A 273 2.98 -13.61 -8.56
N SER A 274 3.82 -13.42 -7.54
CA SER A 274 3.51 -12.75 -6.26
C SER A 274 4.37 -11.51 -6.09
N SER A 275 3.88 -10.52 -5.34
CA SER A 275 4.67 -9.37 -4.94
C SER A 275 5.85 -9.77 -4.05
N GLN A 276 6.95 -9.06 -4.18
CA GLN A 276 8.16 -9.33 -3.40
C GLN A 276 8.06 -8.67 -2.02
N VAL A 277 8.66 -9.32 -1.02
CA VAL A 277 8.89 -8.72 0.31
C VAL A 277 9.96 -7.64 0.16
N THR A 278 9.60 -6.41 0.53
CA THR A 278 10.44 -5.23 0.32
C THR A 278 10.31 -4.23 1.46
N ASP A 279 11.31 -3.37 1.59
CA ASP A 279 11.35 -2.21 2.47
C ASP A 279 11.12 -0.95 1.64
N GLY A 280 10.43 0.04 2.18
CA GLY A 280 10.22 1.32 1.50
C GLY A 280 9.31 2.28 2.24
N ALA A 281 9.35 3.55 1.84
CA ALA A 281 8.50 4.61 2.35
C ALA A 281 8.03 5.53 1.22
N ALA A 282 6.79 6.04 1.35
CA ALA A 282 6.21 7.02 0.44
C ALA A 282 5.40 8.05 1.23
N PHE A 283 5.63 9.33 0.97
CA PHE A 283 4.94 10.43 1.62
C PHE A 283 4.44 11.45 0.61
N LEU A 284 3.30 12.04 0.90
CA LEU A 284 2.67 13.12 0.15
C LEU A 284 2.36 14.29 1.09
N ILE A 285 2.37 15.49 0.54
CA ILE A 285 1.90 16.68 1.23
C ILE A 285 0.50 16.98 0.72
N LEU A 286 -0.47 16.96 1.63
CA LEU A 286 -1.85 17.34 1.38
C LEU A 286 -2.09 18.76 1.86
N ALA A 287 -2.84 19.53 1.08
CA ALA A 287 -3.09 20.92 1.38
C ALA A 287 -4.53 21.36 1.06
N SER A 288 -5.07 22.27 1.86
CA SER A 288 -6.25 23.06 1.55
C SER A 288 -5.94 24.17 0.56
N GLU A 289 -6.96 24.77 -0.05
CA GLU A 289 -6.81 25.96 -0.88
C GLU A 289 -6.11 27.11 -0.14
N LYS A 290 -6.43 27.29 1.13
CA LYS A 290 -5.81 28.31 1.98
C LYS A 290 -4.29 28.10 2.13
N ALA A 291 -3.83 26.86 2.37
CA ALA A 291 -2.40 26.56 2.44
C ALA A 291 -1.72 26.75 1.08
N ILE A 292 -2.37 26.33 -0.01
CA ILE A 292 -1.87 26.53 -1.38
C ILE A 292 -1.63 28.00 -1.67
N GLN A 293 -2.58 28.86 -1.37
CA GLN A 293 -2.46 30.32 -1.55
C GLN A 293 -1.37 30.91 -0.67
N LYS A 294 -1.38 30.55 0.63
CA LYS A 294 -0.42 31.07 1.62
C LYS A 294 1.03 30.77 1.24
N TYR A 295 1.31 29.54 0.82
CA TYR A 295 2.67 29.08 0.54
C TYR A 295 3.00 29.02 -0.96
N LYS A 296 2.06 29.40 -1.84
CA LYS A 296 2.19 29.34 -3.30
C LYS A 296 2.64 27.97 -3.77
N LEU A 297 1.90 26.92 -3.31
CA LEU A 297 2.21 25.53 -3.62
C LEU A 297 1.69 25.14 -5.01
N PRO A 298 2.38 24.26 -5.75
CA PRO A 298 1.84 23.68 -6.96
C PRO A 298 0.69 22.74 -6.61
N ILE A 299 -0.21 22.49 -7.55
CA ILE A 299 -1.25 21.46 -7.41
C ILE A 299 -0.91 20.33 -8.38
N LEU A 300 -0.72 19.12 -7.84
CA LEU A 300 -0.46 17.94 -8.64
C LEU A 300 -1.76 17.19 -8.99
N ALA A 301 -2.63 16.99 -8.00
CA ALA A 301 -3.94 16.36 -8.19
C ALA A 301 -4.90 16.79 -7.08
N ARG A 302 -6.19 16.56 -7.28
CA ARG A 302 -7.23 16.65 -6.26
C ARG A 302 -7.61 15.23 -5.83
N ILE A 303 -7.71 15.00 -4.52
CA ILE A 303 -8.36 13.81 -3.98
C ILE A 303 -9.87 14.07 -4.06
N VAL A 304 -10.56 13.27 -4.86
CA VAL A 304 -12.02 13.42 -5.05
C VAL A 304 -12.77 12.68 -3.95
N ASP A 305 -12.40 11.42 -3.73
CA ASP A 305 -13.08 10.57 -2.72
C ASP A 305 -12.24 9.34 -2.39
N VAL A 306 -12.50 8.76 -1.21
CA VAL A 306 -11.96 7.47 -0.77
C VAL A 306 -13.10 6.60 -0.28
N VAL A 307 -13.09 5.32 -0.67
CA VAL A 307 -14.11 4.35 -0.26
C VAL A 307 -13.45 3.07 0.23
N TRP A 308 -13.97 2.56 1.32
CA TRP A 308 -13.58 1.29 1.93
C TRP A 308 -14.70 0.27 1.80
N ALA A 309 -14.35 -1.00 1.60
CA ALA A 309 -15.30 -2.11 1.54
C ALA A 309 -14.80 -3.30 2.37
N GLY A 310 -15.71 -4.02 3.00
CA GLY A 310 -15.46 -5.30 3.65
C GLY A 310 -15.85 -6.47 2.75
N VAL A 311 -15.08 -7.56 2.80
CA VAL A 311 -15.36 -8.82 2.12
C VAL A 311 -14.99 -9.99 3.04
N ALA A 312 -15.33 -11.22 2.67
CA ALA A 312 -14.88 -12.39 3.41
C ALA A 312 -13.34 -12.45 3.48
N PRO A 313 -12.74 -12.71 4.65
CA PRO A 313 -11.28 -12.78 4.77
C PRO A 313 -10.62 -13.78 3.82
N SER A 314 -11.28 -14.92 3.54
CA SER A 314 -10.82 -15.91 2.57
C SER A 314 -10.78 -15.41 1.12
N GLU A 315 -11.48 -14.32 0.83
CA GLU A 315 -11.57 -13.68 -0.49
C GLU A 315 -11.04 -12.23 -0.46
N MET A 316 -10.10 -11.93 0.44
CA MET A 316 -9.57 -10.58 0.66
C MET A 316 -9.11 -9.91 -0.64
N GLY A 317 -8.62 -10.71 -1.60
CA GLY A 317 -8.15 -10.23 -2.90
C GLY A 317 -9.24 -9.57 -3.76
N LEU A 318 -10.53 -9.82 -3.49
CA LEU A 318 -11.67 -9.18 -4.16
C LEU A 318 -12.09 -7.85 -3.52
N GLY A 319 -11.42 -7.42 -2.44
CA GLY A 319 -11.69 -6.13 -1.82
C GLY A 319 -11.74 -4.95 -2.81
N PRO A 320 -10.81 -4.83 -3.77
CA PRO A 320 -10.84 -3.81 -4.83
C PRO A 320 -12.14 -3.79 -5.62
N VAL A 321 -12.72 -4.98 -5.88
CA VAL A 321 -13.96 -5.10 -6.68
C VAL A 321 -15.11 -4.35 -6.01
N HIS A 322 -15.26 -4.55 -4.71
CA HIS A 322 -16.30 -3.91 -3.91
C HIS A 322 -16.05 -2.43 -3.67
N ALA A 323 -14.81 -2.05 -3.34
CA ALA A 323 -14.45 -0.67 -3.08
C ALA A 323 -14.63 0.22 -4.33
N VAL A 324 -14.19 -0.26 -5.50
CA VAL A 324 -14.33 0.45 -6.78
C VAL A 324 -15.80 0.58 -7.20
N ALA A 325 -16.58 -0.50 -7.08
CA ALA A 325 -18.01 -0.43 -7.41
C ALA A 325 -18.76 0.60 -6.55
N ALA A 326 -18.47 0.62 -5.25
CA ALA A 326 -19.05 1.59 -4.32
C ALA A 326 -18.59 3.03 -4.63
N LEU A 327 -17.31 3.23 -4.96
CA LEU A 327 -16.74 4.53 -5.32
C LEU A 327 -17.38 5.09 -6.60
N LEU A 328 -17.45 4.28 -7.66
CA LEU A 328 -18.06 4.69 -8.93
C LEU A 328 -19.55 5.03 -8.75
N LYS A 329 -20.30 4.21 -8.01
CA LYS A 329 -21.70 4.48 -7.68
C LYS A 329 -21.85 5.80 -6.92
N LYS A 330 -21.04 6.04 -5.89
CA LYS A 330 -21.08 7.26 -5.07
C LYS A 330 -20.79 8.51 -5.90
N GLN A 331 -19.85 8.42 -6.84
CA GLN A 331 -19.45 9.53 -7.69
C GLN A 331 -20.24 9.64 -9.00
N ALA A 332 -21.25 8.79 -9.20
CA ALA A 332 -22.04 8.72 -10.43
C ALA A 332 -21.16 8.59 -11.71
N LEU A 333 -20.07 7.83 -11.62
CA LEU A 333 -19.12 7.58 -12.71
C LEU A 333 -19.35 6.19 -13.29
N ALA A 334 -19.17 6.08 -14.60
CA ALA A 334 -19.07 4.79 -15.29
C ALA A 334 -17.61 4.32 -15.33
N PHE A 335 -17.40 3.01 -15.48
CA PHE A 335 -16.09 2.39 -15.53
C PHE A 335 -15.19 2.98 -16.65
N LYS A 336 -15.80 3.31 -17.79
CA LYS A 336 -15.14 3.92 -18.96
C LYS A 336 -14.66 5.36 -18.72
N ASP A 337 -15.18 6.06 -17.71
CA ASP A 337 -14.83 7.46 -17.41
C ASP A 337 -13.47 7.58 -16.72
N ILE A 338 -12.89 6.44 -16.33
CA ILE A 338 -11.60 6.38 -15.65
C ILE A 338 -10.50 6.19 -16.70
N ASP A 339 -9.56 7.11 -16.74
CA ASP A 339 -8.49 7.13 -17.73
C ASP A 339 -7.35 6.16 -17.39
N PHE A 340 -6.93 6.10 -16.11
CA PHE A 340 -5.85 5.23 -15.64
C PHE A 340 -6.15 4.58 -14.31
N TRP A 341 -5.55 3.40 -14.12
CA TRP A 341 -5.76 2.55 -12.96
C TRP A 341 -4.43 2.10 -12.35
N GLU A 342 -4.32 2.21 -11.04
CA GLU A 342 -3.29 1.56 -10.24
C GLU A 342 -3.96 0.54 -9.29
N ILE A 343 -3.83 -0.74 -9.60
CA ILE A 343 -4.28 -1.83 -8.74
C ILE A 343 -3.04 -2.45 -8.11
N ASN A 344 -2.98 -2.51 -6.78
CA ASN A 344 -1.86 -3.16 -6.12
C ASN A 344 -1.79 -4.65 -6.51
N GLU A 345 -0.65 -5.06 -7.05
CA GLU A 345 -0.41 -6.43 -7.51
C GLU A 345 0.13 -7.27 -6.34
N ALA A 346 -0.67 -7.48 -5.30
CA ALA A 346 -0.25 -8.38 -4.21
C ALA A 346 0.05 -9.79 -4.75
N PHE A 347 -0.82 -10.25 -5.66
CA PHE A 347 -0.66 -11.47 -6.46
C PHE A 347 -1.22 -11.23 -7.87
N ALA A 348 -0.59 -11.78 -8.89
CA ALA A 348 -1.10 -11.68 -10.27
C ALA A 348 -2.53 -12.26 -10.38
N GLY A 349 -2.75 -13.43 -9.80
CA GLY A 349 -4.08 -14.06 -9.76
C GLY A 349 -5.13 -13.23 -9.05
N GLN A 350 -4.75 -12.44 -8.04
CA GLN A 350 -5.66 -11.52 -7.34
C GLN A 350 -6.11 -10.39 -8.26
N VAL A 351 -5.21 -9.78 -9.01
CA VAL A 351 -5.59 -8.71 -9.96
C VAL A 351 -6.47 -9.28 -11.07
N LEU A 352 -6.09 -10.40 -11.67
CA LEU A 352 -6.85 -11.07 -12.73
C LEU A 352 -8.25 -11.45 -12.24
N ALA A 353 -8.39 -11.95 -11.00
CA ALA A 353 -9.69 -12.26 -10.40
C ALA A 353 -10.56 -10.98 -10.22
N CYS A 354 -9.97 -9.84 -9.87
CA CYS A 354 -10.70 -8.58 -9.85
C CYS A 354 -11.22 -8.18 -11.25
N LEU A 355 -10.36 -8.32 -12.28
CA LEU A 355 -10.75 -8.02 -13.67
C LEU A 355 -11.86 -8.95 -14.15
N ALA A 356 -11.81 -10.24 -13.80
CA ALA A 356 -12.84 -11.21 -14.13
C ALA A 356 -14.16 -10.91 -13.39
N ALA A 357 -14.09 -10.59 -12.08
CA ALA A 357 -15.26 -10.28 -11.28
C ALA A 357 -16.04 -9.05 -11.78
N TRP A 358 -15.34 -8.01 -12.26
CA TRP A 358 -15.99 -6.82 -12.85
C TRP A 358 -16.71 -7.13 -14.19
N GLN A 359 -16.27 -8.16 -14.90
CA GLN A 359 -16.87 -8.59 -16.17
C GLN A 359 -17.97 -9.65 -15.97
N ASP A 360 -18.06 -10.28 -14.80
CA ASP A 360 -19.06 -11.28 -14.47
C ASP A 360 -20.37 -10.61 -14.02
N SER A 361 -21.37 -10.61 -14.91
CA SER A 361 -22.70 -10.06 -14.62
C SER A 361 -23.37 -10.76 -13.45
N GLY A 362 -23.17 -12.09 -13.29
CA GLY A 362 -23.74 -12.86 -12.18
C GLY A 362 -23.14 -12.44 -10.84
N TYR A 363 -21.81 -12.28 -10.79
CA TYR A 363 -21.10 -11.78 -9.62
C TYR A 363 -21.54 -10.35 -9.29
N CYS A 364 -21.55 -9.46 -10.27
CA CYS A 364 -21.93 -8.06 -10.09
C CYS A 364 -23.37 -7.90 -9.56
N LYS A 365 -24.31 -8.68 -10.09
CA LYS A 365 -25.70 -8.70 -9.58
C LYS A 365 -25.78 -9.20 -8.15
N LYS A 366 -25.15 -10.34 -7.86
CA LYS A 366 -25.28 -11.03 -6.56
C LYS A 366 -24.50 -10.36 -5.45
N GLN A 367 -23.27 -9.88 -5.74
CA GLN A 367 -22.35 -9.41 -4.72
C GLN A 367 -22.27 -7.88 -4.64
N LEU A 368 -22.50 -7.17 -5.76
CA LEU A 368 -22.39 -5.70 -5.82
C LEU A 368 -23.76 -5.01 -5.89
N GLY A 369 -24.85 -5.77 -6.08
CA GLY A 369 -26.20 -5.21 -6.24
C GLY A 369 -26.36 -4.39 -7.51
N LEU A 370 -25.58 -4.68 -8.56
CA LEU A 370 -25.67 -4.02 -9.86
C LEU A 370 -26.69 -4.73 -10.74
N THR A 371 -27.12 -4.07 -11.80
CA THR A 371 -28.06 -4.65 -12.79
C THR A 371 -27.33 -5.49 -13.83
N ASP A 372 -26.03 -5.21 -14.06
CA ASP A 372 -25.20 -5.91 -15.04
C ASP A 372 -23.70 -5.87 -14.63
N ALA A 373 -22.81 -6.41 -15.46
CA ALA A 373 -21.37 -6.32 -15.28
C ALA A 373 -20.93 -4.85 -15.14
N LEU A 374 -19.93 -4.60 -14.28
CA LEU A 374 -19.38 -3.26 -14.07
C LEU A 374 -18.64 -2.76 -15.32
N GLY A 375 -17.91 -3.65 -15.99
CA GLY A 375 -17.23 -3.38 -17.24
C GLY A 375 -15.90 -4.11 -17.40
N LYS A 376 -15.30 -3.95 -18.58
CA LYS A 376 -13.98 -4.48 -18.92
C LYS A 376 -12.94 -3.38 -18.81
N LEU A 377 -11.91 -3.59 -17.99
CA LEU A 377 -10.78 -2.69 -17.87
C LEU A 377 -9.81 -2.91 -19.04
N ASP A 378 -9.46 -1.82 -19.73
CA ASP A 378 -8.40 -1.84 -20.72
C ASP A 378 -7.03 -2.01 -20.03
N GLN A 379 -6.38 -3.13 -20.25
CA GLN A 379 -5.09 -3.45 -19.64
C GLN A 379 -3.96 -2.48 -20.04
N ALA A 380 -4.13 -1.74 -21.15
CA ALA A 380 -3.19 -0.68 -21.52
C ALA A 380 -3.28 0.55 -20.58
N LYS A 381 -4.34 0.65 -19.80
CA LYS A 381 -4.56 1.71 -18.80
C LYS A 381 -4.27 1.27 -17.36
N LEU A 382 -3.92 0.00 -17.15
CA LEU A 382 -3.67 -0.61 -15.85
C LEU A 382 -2.16 -0.71 -15.58
N ASN A 383 -1.69 -0.17 -14.43
CA ASN A 383 -0.30 -0.32 -13.95
C ASN A 383 0.73 -0.12 -15.08
N ILE A 384 0.59 0.99 -15.80
CA ILE A 384 1.28 1.20 -17.09
C ILE A 384 2.81 1.24 -17.00
N ASP A 385 3.34 1.49 -15.80
CA ASP A 385 4.76 1.57 -15.52
C ASP A 385 5.25 0.37 -14.64
N GLY A 386 4.44 -0.70 -14.56
CA GLY A 386 4.69 -1.87 -13.72
C GLY A 386 4.10 -1.72 -12.31
N GLY A 387 3.98 -2.82 -11.60
CA GLY A 387 3.35 -2.85 -10.28
C GLY A 387 4.09 -3.71 -9.26
N ALA A 388 3.40 -4.07 -8.17
CA ALA A 388 4.01 -4.67 -7.00
C ALA A 388 4.67 -6.04 -7.24
N VAL A 389 4.28 -6.80 -8.25
CA VAL A 389 4.97 -8.05 -8.62
C VAL A 389 6.43 -7.76 -8.99
N ALA A 390 6.68 -6.67 -9.69
CA ALA A 390 8.01 -6.27 -10.12
C ALA A 390 8.69 -5.33 -9.13
N ILE A 391 7.97 -4.36 -8.56
CA ILE A 391 8.51 -3.32 -7.66
C ILE A 391 8.67 -3.88 -6.24
N GLY A 392 7.70 -4.67 -5.75
CA GLY A 392 7.57 -5.12 -4.36
C GLY A 392 6.37 -4.49 -3.65
N HIS A 393 6.13 -4.94 -2.40
CA HIS A 393 4.96 -4.54 -1.61
C HIS A 393 5.32 -4.29 -0.14
N PRO A 394 6.00 -3.18 0.20
CA PRO A 394 6.12 -2.74 1.59
C PRO A 394 4.73 -2.34 2.08
N ILE A 395 4.10 -3.21 2.88
CA ILE A 395 2.65 -3.20 3.11
C ILE A 395 2.14 -1.86 3.65
N GLY A 396 2.86 -1.23 4.58
CA GLY A 396 2.48 0.08 5.13
C GLY A 396 2.65 1.26 4.15
N ALA A 397 3.54 1.14 3.16
CA ALA A 397 3.87 2.21 2.22
C ALA A 397 3.09 2.15 0.89
N SER A 398 2.63 0.95 0.50
CA SER A 398 2.11 0.70 -0.85
C SER A 398 0.93 1.57 -1.23
N GLY A 399 -0.02 1.81 -0.32
CA GLY A 399 -1.17 2.68 -0.61
C GLY A 399 -0.75 4.11 -0.99
N ALA A 400 0.24 4.67 -0.27
CA ALA A 400 0.76 6.00 -0.58
C ALA A 400 1.52 6.02 -1.91
N ARG A 401 2.29 4.96 -2.25
CA ARG A 401 2.98 4.83 -3.53
C ARG A 401 2.01 4.81 -4.71
N LEU A 402 0.93 4.03 -4.59
CA LEU A 402 -0.09 3.97 -5.65
C LEU A 402 -0.65 5.36 -5.98
N ILE A 403 -0.98 6.14 -4.96
CA ILE A 403 -1.51 7.49 -5.11
C ILE A 403 -0.47 8.44 -5.70
N LEU A 404 0.77 8.42 -5.18
CA LEU A 404 1.85 9.24 -5.70
C LEU A 404 2.11 8.95 -7.18
N HIS A 405 2.23 7.67 -7.54
CA HIS A 405 2.52 7.27 -8.91
C HIS A 405 1.37 7.59 -9.87
N LEU A 406 0.12 7.30 -9.47
CA LEU A 406 -1.06 7.65 -10.27
C LEU A 406 -1.15 9.18 -10.51
N THR A 407 -0.81 10.00 -9.51
CA THR A 407 -0.72 11.44 -9.66
C THR A 407 0.24 11.83 -10.79
N HIS A 408 1.43 11.22 -10.85
CA HIS A 408 2.39 11.45 -11.92
C HIS A 408 1.93 10.91 -13.28
N ILE A 409 1.24 9.76 -13.32
CA ILE A 409 0.63 9.22 -14.54
C ILE A 409 -0.37 10.22 -15.13
N LEU A 410 -1.31 10.71 -14.30
CA LEU A 410 -2.34 11.64 -14.76
C LEU A 410 -1.75 12.92 -15.33
N LYS A 411 -0.71 13.49 -14.69
CA LYS A 411 0.01 14.65 -15.20
C LYS A 411 0.73 14.36 -16.52
N ARG A 412 1.54 13.30 -16.57
CA ARG A 412 2.34 12.93 -17.74
C ARG A 412 1.47 12.59 -18.96
N LYS A 413 0.37 11.88 -18.74
CA LYS A 413 -0.57 11.46 -19.79
C LYS A 413 -1.61 12.51 -20.13
N GLN A 414 -1.61 13.64 -19.43
CA GLN A 414 -2.63 14.68 -19.61
C GLN A 414 -4.06 14.12 -19.45
N ALA A 415 -4.21 13.14 -18.58
CA ALA A 415 -5.46 12.44 -18.29
C ALA A 415 -6.22 13.15 -17.16
N ARG A 416 -7.53 12.91 -17.05
CA ARG A 416 -8.38 13.57 -16.06
C ARG A 416 -8.55 12.76 -14.79
N LEU A 417 -9.07 11.54 -14.89
CA LEU A 417 -9.47 10.72 -13.75
C LEU A 417 -8.64 9.46 -13.63
N GLY A 418 -8.26 9.12 -12.40
CA GLY A 418 -7.59 7.87 -12.09
C GLY A 418 -8.08 7.26 -10.79
N ILE A 419 -8.11 5.93 -10.73
CA ILE A 419 -8.42 5.18 -9.51
C ILE A 419 -7.20 4.37 -9.09
N ALA A 420 -6.82 4.53 -7.82
CA ALA A 420 -5.90 3.62 -7.14
C ALA A 420 -6.68 2.75 -6.15
N THR A 421 -6.43 1.43 -6.19
CA THR A 421 -7.13 0.47 -5.33
C THR A 421 -6.22 -0.65 -4.88
N LEU A 422 -6.53 -1.25 -3.73
CA LEU A 422 -5.76 -2.37 -3.19
C LEU A 422 -6.62 -3.29 -2.32
N CYS A 423 -6.26 -4.57 -2.33
CA CYS A 423 -6.76 -5.56 -1.40
C CYS A 423 -6.08 -5.43 -0.04
N ILE A 424 -6.74 -5.87 1.00
CA ILE A 424 -6.30 -5.69 2.38
C ILE A 424 -6.51 -7.00 3.14
N GLY A 425 -5.47 -7.51 3.76
CA GLY A 425 -5.56 -8.67 4.65
C GLY A 425 -6.60 -8.47 5.74
N GLY A 426 -7.33 -9.53 6.08
CA GLY A 426 -8.49 -9.46 6.97
C GLY A 426 -9.82 -9.25 6.23
N GLY A 427 -9.82 -9.23 4.89
CA GLY A 427 -11.04 -9.15 4.09
C GLY A 427 -11.56 -7.72 3.90
N GLN A 428 -10.73 -6.84 3.36
CA GLN A 428 -11.15 -5.47 3.02
C GLN A 428 -10.59 -5.03 1.66
N GLY A 429 -11.10 -3.94 1.12
CA GLY A 429 -10.57 -3.21 -0.02
C GLY A 429 -10.66 -1.72 0.17
N GLY A 430 -9.76 -0.99 -0.45
CA GLY A 430 -9.77 0.48 -0.50
C GLY A 430 -9.65 0.97 -1.94
N ALA A 431 -10.36 2.03 -2.27
CA ALA A 431 -10.27 2.71 -3.56
C ALA A 431 -10.25 4.23 -3.36
N LEU A 432 -9.35 4.92 -4.06
CA LEU A 432 -9.23 6.37 -4.05
C LEU A 432 -9.32 6.90 -5.49
N LEU A 433 -10.15 7.92 -5.69
CA LEU A 433 -10.33 8.62 -6.96
C LEU A 433 -9.50 9.91 -6.94
N LEU A 434 -8.63 10.06 -7.95
CA LEU A 434 -7.86 11.27 -8.22
C LEU A 434 -8.40 12.01 -9.43
N GLU A 435 -8.30 13.34 -9.40
CA GLU A 435 -8.54 14.21 -10.55
C GLU A 435 -7.34 15.11 -10.81
N ASN A 436 -6.91 15.14 -12.05
CA ASN A 436 -5.92 16.11 -12.54
C ASN A 436 -6.58 17.49 -12.75
N VAL A 437 -6.20 18.45 -11.94
CA VAL A 437 -6.82 19.79 -11.94
C VAL A 437 -6.59 20.59 -13.22
N ASP A 438 -5.52 20.31 -13.98
CA ASP A 438 -5.26 20.98 -15.26
C ASP A 438 -6.33 20.63 -16.33
N LYS A 439 -7.15 19.60 -16.07
CA LYS A 439 -8.24 19.14 -16.94
C LYS A 439 -9.63 19.55 -16.46
N ILE A 440 -9.73 20.25 -15.35
CA ILE A 440 -10.99 20.88 -14.94
C ILE A 440 -11.23 22.05 -15.88
N LYS A 441 -12.35 22.02 -16.61
CA LYS A 441 -12.72 23.14 -17.51
C LYS A 441 -12.70 24.45 -16.70
N THR A 442 -11.94 25.44 -17.22
CA THR A 442 -11.83 26.79 -16.68
C THR A 442 -13.21 27.44 -16.55
N GLY A 443 -13.86 27.27 -15.47
CA GLY A 443 -15.23 27.76 -15.15
C GLY A 443 -15.69 27.23 -13.79
N ALA A 444 -15.09 26.13 -13.31
CA ALA A 444 -15.39 25.53 -12.00
C ALA A 444 -14.39 25.89 -10.89
N LEU A 445 -13.25 26.50 -11.23
CA LEU A 445 -12.24 27.02 -10.29
C LEU A 445 -12.43 28.54 -10.11
N SER A 446 -13.64 29.04 -10.01
CA SER A 446 -13.83 30.39 -9.48
C SER A 446 -13.67 30.34 -7.97
N TRP A 447 -12.51 30.76 -7.51
CA TRP A 447 -12.23 31.07 -6.10
C TRP A 447 -13.25 32.14 -5.65
N LYS A 448 -14.33 31.75 -4.97
CA LYS A 448 -15.19 32.67 -4.23
C LYS A 448 -14.79 32.70 -2.78
#